data_d39d25bd60c19ec4e568fb696c2bff61
#
_entry.id   d39d25bd60c19ec4e568fb696c2bff61
#
_cell.length_a   1.000
_cell.length_b   1.000
_cell.length_c   1.000
_cell.angle_alpha   90.00
_cell.angle_beta   90.00
_cell.angle_gamma   90.00
#
_symmetry.space_group_name_H-M   'P 1'
#
loop_
_entity.id
_entity.type
_entity.pdbx_description
1 polymer ?
#
loop_
_entity_poly.entity_id
_entity_poly.type
_entity_poly.pdbx_seq_one_letter_code
_entity_poly.pdbx_strand_id
1 'polypeptide(L)'
;LKFLCEFQYVEKGINVDGSVYPTTRMRWVDGISIKDYICQNKDSKETLNTLADDFLKMTQALHAKSLAHGDLQHGNILVDKKQNLYLVDYDSFYCPKLKGEADTVVGLPDYQHPKRSGNNSVTEKLDYFSELIIYLSILAIAEDPSLVDKYKVNDADRMLFSKEDYADIRKSHIYKDIQRLGKNFQDLLDVLEDYLKCESIEDLSPFDTFLFEKRIYFSSSTTKAVRNAQQVTIEWNVPYDAEVHLRGGENNIIKCKNKGYISTTLTESVVYELIIERKDCSEIRKEISIDVFDECEIDFLADKYYVFPTIPVKLSWNVKHAKKVWIDNEEVSETGNRIIEPSKATTYVLLAEDDFGTKEKRVEINMLPMPQVKTILVPTPSIVNNMAIDITHPELNVNISLPTIEIDTITTEIPKVPSFKDIGLNVELTPPLHRFNLKNSIKNIYKLIKRK
;
A
#
# COMPACT_ATOMS: atom_id res chain seq x y z
N LEU A 1 -4.44 25.85 26.43
CA LEU A 1 -4.17 25.93 24.98
C LEU A 1 -4.07 27.40 24.56
N LYS A 2 -3.12 27.75 23.71
CA LYS A 2 -2.91 29.15 23.27
C LYS A 2 -4.05 29.71 22.40
N PHE A 3 -4.88 28.82 21.85
CA PHE A 3 -6.03 29.16 20.98
C PHE A 3 -7.31 29.47 21.75
N LEU A 4 -7.36 29.12 23.05
CA LEU A 4 -8.53 29.39 23.89
C LEU A 4 -8.39 30.75 24.55
N CYS A 5 -9.45 31.54 24.51
CA CYS A 5 -9.53 32.77 25.28
C CYS A 5 -9.72 32.45 26.76
N GLU A 6 -9.05 33.23 27.61
CA GLU A 6 -9.28 33.16 29.03
C GLU A 6 -10.71 33.58 29.36
N PHE A 7 -11.40 32.80 30.17
CA PHE A 7 -12.78 33.09 30.61
C PHE A 7 -12.93 32.86 32.09
N GLN A 8 -13.89 33.56 32.69
CA GLN A 8 -14.23 33.47 34.08
C GLN A 8 -15.74 33.40 34.27
N TYR A 9 -16.18 32.38 34.98
CA TYR A 9 -17.58 32.32 35.44
C TYR A 9 -17.74 33.22 36.70
N VAL A 10 -18.76 34.09 36.69
CA VAL A 10 -19.09 35.01 37.76
C VAL A 10 -20.48 34.73 38.25
N GLU A 11 -20.63 34.05 39.38
CA GLU A 11 -21.92 33.62 39.96
C GLU A 11 -22.92 34.77 40.14
N LYS A 12 -22.43 35.94 40.56
CA LYS A 12 -23.21 37.16 40.73
C LYS A 12 -22.76 38.23 39.73
N GLY A 13 -22.98 37.94 38.43
CA GLY A 13 -22.39 38.71 37.35
C GLY A 13 -23.15 39.99 37.00
N ILE A 14 -24.45 39.93 36.92
CA ILE A 14 -25.30 41.06 36.51
C ILE A 14 -26.60 41.12 37.36
N ASN A 15 -27.06 42.33 37.64
CA ASN A 15 -28.38 42.57 38.26
C ASN A 15 -29.32 43.14 37.18
N VAL A 16 -30.43 42.45 36.97
CA VAL A 16 -31.51 42.89 36.05
C VAL A 16 -32.77 42.91 36.82
N ASP A 17 -33.38 44.07 36.95
CA ASP A 17 -34.64 44.32 37.69
C ASP A 17 -34.70 43.73 39.11
N GLY A 18 -33.58 43.82 39.84
CA GLY A 18 -33.43 43.33 41.20
C GLY A 18 -33.07 41.85 41.32
N SER A 19 -33.05 41.10 40.24
CA SER A 19 -32.57 39.70 40.19
C SER A 19 -31.15 39.60 39.76
N VAL A 20 -30.34 38.78 40.44
CA VAL A 20 -28.93 38.59 40.16
C VAL A 20 -28.76 37.31 39.31
N TYR A 21 -28.07 37.45 38.17
CA TYR A 21 -27.80 36.34 37.23
C TYR A 21 -26.32 36.08 37.15
N PRO A 22 -25.93 34.83 36.94
CA PRO A 22 -24.55 34.51 36.64
C PRO A 22 -24.17 35.00 35.24
N THR A 23 -22.87 35.28 35.02
CA THR A 23 -22.37 35.68 33.74
C THR A 23 -21.00 35.00 33.47
N THR A 24 -20.71 34.82 32.21
CA THR A 24 -19.34 34.46 31.77
C THR A 24 -18.61 35.71 31.24
N ARG A 25 -17.42 35.98 31.73
CA ARG A 25 -16.54 37.01 31.21
C ARG A 25 -15.47 36.37 30.40
N MET A 26 -15.27 36.84 29.17
CA MET A 26 -14.22 36.37 28.31
C MET A 26 -13.28 37.50 27.97
N ARG A 27 -11.96 37.20 27.84
CA ARG A 27 -10.99 38.16 27.36
C ARG A 27 -11.37 38.63 25.96
N TRP A 28 -11.45 39.92 25.76
CA TRP A 28 -11.70 40.50 24.45
C TRP A 28 -10.52 40.21 23.49
N VAL A 29 -10.83 39.76 22.28
CA VAL A 29 -9.85 39.55 21.19
C VAL A 29 -10.03 40.66 20.18
N ASP A 30 -8.98 41.46 19.97
CA ASP A 30 -8.93 42.45 18.87
C ASP A 30 -8.55 41.72 17.58
N GLY A 31 -9.54 41.10 16.95
CA GLY A 31 -9.39 40.29 15.74
C GLY A 31 -10.66 40.38 14.88
N ILE A 32 -10.58 39.81 13.70
CA ILE A 32 -11.68 39.66 12.74
C ILE A 32 -12.01 38.19 12.58
N SER A 33 -13.20 37.86 12.08
CA SER A 33 -13.56 36.47 11.81
C SER A 33 -12.60 35.82 10.81
N ILE A 34 -12.41 34.52 10.91
CA ILE A 34 -11.56 33.80 9.94
C ILE A 34 -12.05 33.98 8.50
N LYS A 35 -13.38 34.09 8.29
CA LYS A 35 -13.99 34.38 6.99
C LYS A 35 -13.56 35.74 6.47
N ASP A 36 -13.67 36.79 7.29
CA ASP A 36 -13.26 38.14 6.89
C ASP A 36 -11.77 38.21 6.61
N TYR A 37 -10.97 37.52 7.42
CA TYR A 37 -9.53 37.43 7.20
C TYR A 37 -9.20 36.75 5.87
N ILE A 38 -9.87 35.66 5.52
CA ILE A 38 -9.72 34.97 4.24
C ILE A 38 -10.10 35.89 3.08
N CYS A 39 -11.24 36.56 3.17
CA CYS A 39 -11.72 37.46 2.11
C CYS A 39 -10.76 38.65 1.91
N GLN A 40 -10.21 39.22 2.97
CA GLN A 40 -9.22 40.31 2.89
C GLN A 40 -7.86 39.86 2.31
N ASN A 41 -7.52 38.59 2.44
CA ASN A 41 -6.23 38.03 2.02
C ASN A 41 -6.37 37.01 0.88
N LYS A 42 -7.50 36.97 0.15
CA LYS A 42 -7.81 35.94 -0.86
C LYS A 42 -6.74 35.85 -1.95
N ASP A 43 -6.11 36.95 -2.30
CA ASP A 43 -5.09 37.02 -3.34
C ASP A 43 -3.68 36.63 -2.86
N SER A 44 -3.53 36.34 -1.55
CA SER A 44 -2.27 35.90 -0.95
C SER A 44 -2.31 34.40 -0.59
N LYS A 45 -2.00 33.55 -1.55
CA LYS A 45 -1.95 32.11 -1.37
C LYS A 45 -1.03 31.67 -0.22
N GLU A 46 0.09 32.36 -0.01
CA GLU A 46 1.03 32.06 1.08
C GLU A 46 0.39 32.33 2.45
N THR A 47 -0.31 33.47 2.59
CA THR A 47 -1.01 33.84 3.83
C THR A 47 -2.11 32.84 4.16
N LEU A 48 -2.93 32.45 3.18
CA LEU A 48 -4.00 31.49 3.39
C LEU A 48 -3.47 30.07 3.65
N ASN A 49 -2.39 29.67 3.03
CA ASN A 49 -1.75 28.40 3.36
C ASN A 49 -1.18 28.39 4.79
N THR A 50 -0.62 29.50 5.25
CA THR A 50 -0.17 29.64 6.65
C THR A 50 -1.35 29.57 7.61
N LEU A 51 -2.47 30.21 7.26
CA LEU A 51 -3.71 30.12 8.03
C LEU A 51 -4.23 28.70 8.12
N ALA A 52 -4.26 27.96 7.01
CA ALA A 52 -4.66 26.55 6.99
C ALA A 52 -3.77 25.68 7.89
N ASP A 53 -2.46 25.93 7.86
CA ASP A 53 -1.50 25.26 8.71
C ASP A 53 -1.73 25.54 10.20
N ASP A 54 -2.03 26.78 10.56
CA ASP A 54 -2.28 27.16 11.95
C ASP A 54 -3.66 26.69 12.42
N PHE A 55 -4.65 26.67 11.54
CA PHE A 55 -5.93 26.05 11.79
C PHE A 55 -5.78 24.53 12.09
N LEU A 56 -5.03 23.80 11.27
CA LEU A 56 -4.77 22.38 11.50
C LEU A 56 -4.07 22.12 12.84
N LYS A 57 -3.07 22.95 13.22
CA LYS A 57 -2.43 22.86 14.54
C LYS A 57 -3.42 23.12 15.69
N MET A 58 -4.37 24.02 15.47
CA MET A 58 -5.41 24.33 16.46
C MET A 58 -6.30 23.11 16.69
N THR A 59 -6.81 22.48 15.62
CA THR A 59 -7.68 21.31 15.74
C THR A 59 -6.93 20.13 16.37
N GLN A 60 -5.72 19.85 15.95
CA GLN A 60 -4.85 18.82 16.57
C GLN A 60 -4.62 19.05 18.06
N ALA A 61 -4.46 20.31 18.49
CA ALA A 61 -4.28 20.64 19.90
C ALA A 61 -5.56 20.43 20.73
N LEU A 62 -6.75 20.57 20.11
CA LEU A 62 -8.03 20.21 20.73
C LEU A 62 -8.16 18.69 20.84
N HIS A 63 -7.91 17.95 19.77
CA HIS A 63 -7.96 16.49 19.74
C HIS A 63 -7.03 15.85 20.79
N ALA A 64 -5.80 16.33 20.91
CA ALA A 64 -4.82 15.86 21.90
C ALA A 64 -5.28 16.04 23.37
N LYS A 65 -6.37 16.79 23.60
CA LYS A 65 -6.99 17.03 24.93
C LYS A 65 -8.41 16.46 25.00
N SER A 66 -8.88 15.76 23.97
CA SER A 66 -10.29 15.33 23.83
C SER A 66 -11.27 16.49 24.04
N LEU A 67 -11.00 17.64 23.44
CA LEU A 67 -11.83 18.83 23.48
C LEU A 67 -12.50 19.04 22.11
N ALA A 68 -13.73 19.55 22.13
CA ALA A 68 -14.40 20.06 20.92
C ALA A 68 -15.06 21.41 21.24
N HIS A 69 -15.11 22.28 20.24
CA HIS A 69 -15.82 23.56 20.35
C HIS A 69 -17.33 23.37 20.36
N GLY A 70 -17.82 22.39 19.58
CA GLY A 70 -19.22 22.03 19.48
C GLY A 70 -20.05 22.90 18.52
N ASP A 71 -19.63 24.14 18.30
CA ASP A 71 -20.15 25.07 17.27
C ASP A 71 -18.98 25.71 16.52
N LEU A 72 -18.10 24.88 15.96
CA LEU A 72 -16.95 25.36 15.20
C LEU A 72 -17.40 25.88 13.83
N GLN A 73 -17.39 27.21 13.66
CA GLN A 73 -17.80 27.90 12.45
C GLN A 73 -16.99 29.20 12.29
N HIS A 74 -17.13 29.82 11.13
CA HIS A 74 -16.30 30.98 10.74
C HIS A 74 -16.38 32.18 11.71
N GLY A 75 -17.51 32.42 12.37
CA GLY A 75 -17.71 33.52 13.31
C GLY A 75 -17.06 33.27 14.67
N ASN A 76 -16.87 32.01 15.04
CA ASN A 76 -16.33 31.59 16.33
C ASN A 76 -14.80 31.41 16.31
N ILE A 77 -14.16 31.69 15.17
CA ILE A 77 -12.71 31.70 14.99
C ILE A 77 -12.26 33.10 14.64
N LEU A 78 -11.50 33.73 15.53
CA LEU A 78 -10.97 35.07 15.31
C LEU A 78 -9.49 35.01 14.95
N VAL A 79 -9.06 35.93 14.09
CA VAL A 79 -7.67 36.13 13.69
C VAL A 79 -7.24 37.52 14.14
N ASP A 80 -6.22 37.59 15.00
CA ASP A 80 -5.68 38.88 15.48
C ASP A 80 -4.71 39.50 14.45
N LYS A 81 -4.26 40.72 14.74
CA LYS A 81 -3.31 41.48 13.90
C LYS A 81 -1.95 40.78 13.78
N LYS A 82 -1.64 39.80 14.65
CA LYS A 82 -0.41 39.00 14.60
C LYS A 82 -0.63 37.64 13.94
N GLN A 83 -1.81 37.44 13.33
CA GLN A 83 -2.24 36.19 12.68
C GLN A 83 -2.39 35.01 13.66
N ASN A 84 -2.60 35.26 14.96
CA ASN A 84 -2.94 34.22 15.89
C ASN A 84 -4.43 33.89 15.81
N LEU A 85 -4.76 32.60 15.89
CA LEU A 85 -6.12 32.10 15.96
C LEU A 85 -6.61 32.05 17.40
N TYR A 86 -7.87 32.46 17.60
CA TYR A 86 -8.58 32.36 18.87
C TYR A 86 -9.96 31.80 18.67
N LEU A 87 -10.35 30.87 19.53
CA LEU A 87 -11.72 30.38 19.62
C LEU A 87 -12.50 31.24 20.61
N VAL A 88 -13.74 31.57 20.26
CA VAL A 88 -14.67 32.35 21.08
C VAL A 88 -16.04 31.67 21.07
N ASP A 89 -16.91 32.01 22.03
CA ASP A 89 -18.25 31.44 22.17
C ASP A 89 -18.23 29.94 22.54
N TYR A 90 -18.05 29.68 23.84
CA TYR A 90 -17.89 28.31 24.36
C TYR A 90 -19.22 27.68 24.87
N ASP A 91 -20.37 28.12 24.41
CA ASP A 91 -21.67 27.64 24.90
C ASP A 91 -21.90 26.15 24.61
N SER A 92 -21.26 25.64 23.54
CA SER A 92 -21.33 24.22 23.10
C SER A 92 -20.08 23.43 23.41
N PHE A 93 -19.16 23.99 24.20
CA PHE A 93 -17.81 23.44 24.35
C PHE A 93 -17.83 22.09 25.09
N TYR A 94 -17.25 21.07 24.46
CA TYR A 94 -17.07 19.75 25.06
C TYR A 94 -15.72 19.60 25.74
N CYS A 95 -15.74 18.99 26.90
CA CYS A 95 -14.57 18.41 27.54
C CYS A 95 -14.92 17.02 28.14
N PRO A 96 -13.94 16.15 28.47
CA PRO A 96 -14.21 14.79 28.95
C PRO A 96 -15.12 14.67 30.16
N LYS A 97 -15.24 15.75 30.98
CA LYS A 97 -16.16 15.80 32.13
C LYS A 97 -17.64 15.90 31.74
N LEU A 98 -17.92 16.33 30.51
CA LEU A 98 -19.30 16.48 29.97
C LEU A 98 -19.73 15.27 29.17
N LYS A 99 -18.95 14.20 29.13
CA LYS A 99 -19.28 12.99 28.37
C LYS A 99 -20.62 12.41 28.81
N GLY A 100 -21.51 12.25 27.82
CA GLY A 100 -22.86 11.72 28.03
C GLY A 100 -23.93 12.78 28.32
N GLU A 101 -23.58 14.06 28.49
CA GLU A 101 -24.54 15.16 28.50
C GLU A 101 -25.23 15.33 27.15
N ALA A 102 -26.43 15.90 27.12
CA ALA A 102 -27.16 16.12 25.89
C ALA A 102 -26.53 17.26 25.06
N ASP A 103 -26.44 17.05 23.74
CA ASP A 103 -26.06 18.09 22.77
C ASP A 103 -27.25 19.04 22.54
N THR A 104 -27.26 20.14 23.26
CA THR A 104 -28.37 21.11 23.24
C THR A 104 -28.19 22.24 22.23
N VAL A 105 -26.98 22.40 21.67
CA VAL A 105 -26.63 23.45 20.70
C VAL A 105 -25.96 22.81 19.47
N VAL A 106 -26.73 22.71 18.40
CA VAL A 106 -26.25 22.01 17.18
C VAL A 106 -25.40 22.89 16.29
N GLY A 107 -25.41 24.20 16.46
CA GLY A 107 -24.63 25.13 15.62
C GLY A 107 -25.22 25.36 14.23
N LEU A 108 -24.42 26.06 13.35
CA LEU A 108 -24.88 26.39 11.99
C LEU A 108 -24.89 25.15 11.10
N PRO A 109 -26.03 24.83 10.43
CA PRO A 109 -26.15 23.61 9.61
C PRO A 109 -25.14 23.48 8.47
N ASP A 110 -24.59 24.59 7.97
CA ASP A 110 -23.58 24.60 6.90
C ASP A 110 -22.21 24.07 7.34
N TYR A 111 -22.01 23.95 8.66
CA TYR A 111 -20.79 23.42 9.28
C TYR A 111 -21.01 22.08 9.99
N GLN A 112 -22.24 21.57 10.02
CA GLN A 112 -22.56 20.38 10.79
C GLN A 112 -22.81 19.17 9.89
N HIS A 113 -22.38 18.01 10.37
CA HIS A 113 -22.70 16.75 9.73
C HIS A 113 -24.22 16.55 9.66
N PRO A 114 -24.83 16.14 8.53
CA PRO A 114 -26.27 16.00 8.39
C PRO A 114 -26.96 15.07 9.43
N LYS A 115 -26.17 14.14 10.00
CA LYS A 115 -26.65 13.21 11.04
C LYS A 115 -26.50 13.76 12.47
N ARG A 116 -25.89 14.93 12.67
CA ARG A 116 -25.87 15.57 13.99
C ARG A 116 -27.27 16.11 14.32
N SER A 117 -27.77 15.72 15.44
CA SER A 117 -29.09 16.15 15.93
C SER A 117 -29.03 16.48 17.42
N GLY A 118 -29.94 17.33 17.92
CA GLY A 118 -30.00 17.67 19.34
C GLY A 118 -30.35 16.52 20.28
N ASN A 119 -30.58 15.32 19.77
CA ASN A 119 -30.79 14.10 20.55
C ASN A 119 -29.51 13.32 20.83
N ASN A 120 -28.35 13.74 20.27
CA ASN A 120 -27.07 13.11 20.50
C ASN A 120 -26.47 13.56 21.83
N SER A 121 -25.56 12.77 22.36
CA SER A 121 -24.71 13.20 23.47
C SER A 121 -23.53 14.02 22.95
N VAL A 122 -23.00 14.92 23.78
CA VAL A 122 -21.78 15.65 23.46
C VAL A 122 -20.55 14.74 23.47
N THR A 123 -19.66 14.90 22.49
CA THR A 123 -18.47 14.09 22.30
C THR A 123 -17.30 14.93 21.77
N GLU A 124 -16.08 14.40 21.85
CA GLU A 124 -14.90 15.02 21.21
C GLU A 124 -14.97 15.10 19.69
N LYS A 125 -15.95 14.44 19.06
CA LYS A 125 -16.10 14.36 17.60
C LYS A 125 -17.04 15.41 17.00
N LEU A 126 -17.60 16.28 17.84
CA LEU A 126 -18.56 17.30 17.41
C LEU A 126 -18.04 18.19 16.26
N ASP A 127 -16.71 18.44 16.23
CA ASP A 127 -16.10 19.38 15.29
C ASP A 127 -15.48 18.72 14.06
N TYR A 128 -15.32 17.39 13.99
CA TYR A 128 -14.56 16.73 12.90
C TYR A 128 -15.09 17.06 11.50
N PHE A 129 -16.41 17.21 11.36
CA PHE A 129 -17.01 17.62 10.09
C PHE A 129 -16.71 19.10 9.76
N SER A 130 -16.95 20.01 10.70
CA SER A 130 -16.71 21.44 10.52
C SER A 130 -15.25 21.76 10.28
N GLU A 131 -14.34 21.04 10.93
CA GLU A 131 -12.91 21.16 10.70
C GLU A 131 -12.51 20.90 9.25
N LEU A 132 -13.03 19.81 8.67
CA LEU A 132 -12.81 19.49 7.26
C LEU A 132 -13.38 20.58 6.34
N ILE A 133 -14.61 21.04 6.58
CA ILE A 133 -15.29 22.05 5.76
C ILE A 133 -14.50 23.37 5.78
N ILE A 134 -14.06 23.82 6.94
CA ILE A 134 -13.28 25.06 7.10
C ILE A 134 -11.90 24.90 6.43
N TYR A 135 -11.18 23.83 6.73
CA TYR A 135 -9.84 23.58 6.18
C TYR A 135 -9.87 23.50 4.65
N LEU A 136 -10.81 22.74 4.08
CA LEU A 136 -11.00 22.61 2.65
C LEU A 136 -11.34 23.94 1.99
N SER A 137 -12.17 24.77 2.64
CA SER A 137 -12.52 26.10 2.14
C SER A 137 -11.33 27.05 2.12
N ILE A 138 -10.50 27.06 3.16
CA ILE A 138 -9.28 27.88 3.20
C ILE A 138 -8.35 27.51 2.05
N LEU A 139 -8.08 26.22 1.87
CA LEU A 139 -7.18 25.73 0.82
C LEU A 139 -7.72 25.99 -0.58
N ALA A 140 -9.03 25.79 -0.79
CA ALA A 140 -9.65 26.01 -2.09
C ALA A 140 -9.59 27.48 -2.50
N ILE A 141 -9.87 28.42 -1.59
CA ILE A 141 -9.76 29.86 -1.85
C ILE A 141 -8.29 30.26 -2.06
N ALA A 142 -7.35 29.67 -1.34
CA ALA A 142 -5.91 29.89 -1.55
C ALA A 142 -5.45 29.46 -2.95
N GLU A 143 -6.07 28.42 -3.53
CA GLU A 143 -5.76 27.96 -4.88
C GLU A 143 -6.49 28.74 -5.95
N ASP A 144 -7.77 29.04 -5.73
CA ASP A 144 -8.62 29.80 -6.65
C ASP A 144 -9.38 30.90 -5.88
N PRO A 145 -8.84 32.12 -5.81
CA PRO A 145 -9.48 33.27 -5.15
C PRO A 145 -10.85 33.65 -5.72
N SER A 146 -11.13 33.29 -6.97
CA SER A 146 -12.42 33.61 -7.62
C SER A 146 -13.61 32.92 -6.97
N LEU A 147 -13.37 31.87 -6.20
CA LEU A 147 -14.40 31.15 -5.43
C LEU A 147 -15.08 32.05 -4.41
N VAL A 148 -14.38 33.05 -3.84
CA VAL A 148 -14.97 34.03 -2.90
C VAL A 148 -16.13 34.79 -3.56
N ASP A 149 -15.90 35.30 -4.77
CA ASP A 149 -16.92 36.07 -5.49
C ASP A 149 -17.99 35.17 -6.09
N LYS A 150 -17.61 34.02 -6.63
CA LYS A 150 -18.51 33.03 -7.23
C LYS A 150 -19.55 32.51 -6.24
N TYR A 151 -19.14 32.22 -5.02
CA TYR A 151 -20.00 31.65 -3.96
C TYR A 151 -20.47 32.73 -2.97
N LYS A 152 -20.20 34.02 -3.26
CA LYS A 152 -20.61 35.16 -2.45
C LYS A 152 -20.24 35.04 -0.98
N VAL A 153 -19.00 34.57 -0.71
CA VAL A 153 -18.55 34.30 0.67
C VAL A 153 -18.63 35.55 1.55
N ASN A 154 -18.37 36.74 0.99
CA ASN A 154 -18.48 38.01 1.72
C ASN A 154 -19.89 38.27 2.27
N ASP A 155 -20.93 37.90 1.51
CA ASP A 155 -22.32 38.23 1.83
C ASP A 155 -23.05 37.10 2.54
N ALA A 156 -22.52 35.86 2.46
CA ALA A 156 -23.13 34.67 3.06
C ALA A 156 -22.69 34.49 4.53
N ASP A 157 -23.58 33.93 5.35
CA ASP A 157 -23.23 33.49 6.71
C ASP A 157 -22.60 32.10 6.74
N ARG A 158 -21.71 31.84 5.79
CA ARG A 158 -20.98 30.58 5.60
C ARG A 158 -19.70 30.80 4.78
N MET A 159 -18.88 29.77 4.70
CA MET A 159 -17.77 29.72 3.75
C MET A 159 -18.22 29.14 2.39
N LEU A 160 -17.53 28.17 1.82
CA LEU A 160 -17.83 27.70 0.46
C LEU A 160 -19.04 26.74 0.41
N PHE A 161 -19.19 25.87 1.40
CA PHE A 161 -20.22 24.83 1.41
C PHE A 161 -21.49 25.30 2.11
N SER A 162 -22.62 24.78 1.65
CA SER A 162 -23.95 24.92 2.28
C SER A 162 -24.51 23.54 2.63
N LYS A 163 -25.46 23.49 3.55
CA LYS A 163 -26.14 22.24 3.94
C LYS A 163 -26.81 21.53 2.76
N GLU A 164 -27.25 22.29 1.75
CA GLU A 164 -27.86 21.76 0.53
C GLU A 164 -26.88 20.94 -0.30
N ASP A 165 -25.57 21.28 -0.27
CA ASP A 165 -24.54 20.56 -0.97
C ASP A 165 -24.36 19.13 -0.42
N TYR A 166 -24.62 18.93 0.87
CA TYR A 166 -24.43 17.64 1.55
C TYR A 166 -25.51 16.60 1.22
N ALA A 167 -26.65 17.03 0.65
CA ALA A 167 -27.71 16.10 0.24
C ALA A 167 -27.30 15.20 -0.94
N ASP A 168 -26.50 15.73 -1.88
CA ASP A 168 -25.87 15.00 -2.97
C ASP A 168 -24.59 15.73 -3.37
N ILE A 169 -23.54 15.46 -2.64
CA ILE A 169 -22.28 16.21 -2.73
C ILE A 169 -21.66 16.16 -4.16
N ARG A 170 -21.81 15.06 -4.88
CA ARG A 170 -21.27 14.93 -6.24
C ARG A 170 -22.00 15.77 -7.28
N LYS A 171 -23.23 16.17 -7.00
CA LYS A 171 -24.00 17.12 -7.85
C LYS A 171 -23.68 18.56 -7.52
N SER A 172 -23.16 18.85 -6.34
CA SER A 172 -22.81 20.19 -5.90
C SER A 172 -21.85 20.88 -6.88
N HIS A 173 -22.10 22.18 -7.12
CA HIS A 173 -21.22 22.98 -7.97
C HIS A 173 -19.87 23.24 -7.29
N ILE A 174 -19.86 23.52 -5.99
CA ILE A 174 -18.62 23.77 -5.25
C ILE A 174 -17.74 22.51 -5.21
N TYR A 175 -18.31 21.32 -5.05
CA TYR A 175 -17.56 20.07 -5.13
C TYR A 175 -16.83 19.94 -6.47
N LYS A 176 -17.52 20.18 -7.59
CA LYS A 176 -16.95 20.09 -8.93
C LYS A 176 -15.87 21.12 -9.19
N ASP A 177 -16.04 22.33 -8.66
CA ASP A 177 -15.03 23.36 -8.79
C ASP A 177 -13.76 23.00 -7.99
N ILE A 178 -13.91 22.56 -6.75
CA ILE A 178 -12.78 22.13 -5.92
C ILE A 178 -12.07 20.91 -6.54
N GLN A 179 -12.82 19.97 -7.10
CA GLN A 179 -12.25 18.79 -7.77
C GLN A 179 -11.31 19.17 -8.91
N ARG A 180 -11.61 20.26 -9.64
CA ARG A 180 -10.77 20.77 -10.73
C ARG A 180 -9.45 21.40 -10.26
N LEU A 181 -9.32 21.74 -8.99
CA LEU A 181 -8.10 22.31 -8.42
C LEU A 181 -6.94 21.31 -8.33
N GLY A 182 -7.23 20.00 -8.46
CA GLY A 182 -6.21 18.98 -8.59
C GLY A 182 -6.29 17.85 -7.56
N LYS A 183 -5.37 16.91 -7.70
CA LYS A 183 -5.41 15.63 -6.95
C LYS A 183 -5.40 15.80 -5.42
N ASN A 184 -4.70 16.81 -4.90
CA ASN A 184 -4.64 17.02 -3.44
C ASN A 184 -6.01 17.40 -2.86
N PHE A 185 -6.84 18.09 -3.66
CA PHE A 185 -8.21 18.40 -3.28
C PHE A 185 -9.12 17.18 -3.38
N GLN A 186 -8.84 16.27 -4.33
CA GLN A 186 -9.59 15.04 -4.44
C GLN A 186 -9.48 14.20 -3.17
N ASP A 187 -8.28 14.11 -2.57
CA ASP A 187 -8.10 13.37 -1.31
C ASP A 187 -8.97 13.94 -0.17
N LEU A 188 -9.11 15.27 -0.07
CA LEU A 188 -10.00 15.91 0.92
C LEU A 188 -11.48 15.72 0.59
N LEU A 189 -11.84 15.79 -0.69
CA LEU A 189 -13.21 15.53 -1.15
C LEU A 189 -13.61 14.07 -0.92
N ASP A 190 -12.68 13.11 -1.07
CA ASP A 190 -12.93 11.71 -0.75
C ASP A 190 -13.23 11.53 0.75
N VAL A 191 -12.50 12.23 1.64
CA VAL A 191 -12.80 12.24 3.07
C VAL A 191 -14.19 12.83 3.33
N LEU A 192 -14.56 13.92 2.65
CA LEU A 192 -15.91 14.50 2.78
C LEU A 192 -17.00 13.52 2.34
N GLU A 193 -16.78 12.82 1.22
CA GLU A 193 -17.71 11.78 0.78
C GLU A 193 -17.84 10.63 1.78
N ASP A 194 -16.73 10.21 2.38
CA ASP A 194 -16.75 9.14 3.38
C ASP A 194 -17.44 9.59 4.67
N TYR A 195 -17.21 10.83 5.11
CA TYR A 195 -17.96 11.42 6.22
C TYR A 195 -19.45 11.41 5.97
N LEU A 196 -19.88 11.85 4.78
CA LEU A 196 -21.32 11.93 4.44
C LEU A 196 -22.00 10.56 4.33
N LYS A 197 -21.24 9.46 4.22
CA LYS A 197 -21.76 8.07 4.27
C LYS A 197 -21.95 7.57 5.70
N CYS A 198 -21.33 8.20 6.68
CA CYS A 198 -21.45 7.79 8.09
C CYS A 198 -22.87 8.02 8.59
N GLU A 199 -23.39 7.05 9.34
CA GLU A 199 -24.75 7.14 9.93
C GLU A 199 -24.76 7.92 11.25
N SER A 200 -23.59 8.14 11.85
CA SER A 200 -23.42 8.88 13.11
C SER A 200 -22.15 9.70 13.08
N ILE A 201 -22.11 10.83 13.81
CA ILE A 201 -20.88 11.58 14.06
C ILE A 201 -19.86 10.77 14.88
N GLU A 202 -20.32 9.75 15.60
CA GLU A 202 -19.44 8.83 16.34
C GLU A 202 -18.57 7.96 15.42
N ASP A 203 -18.96 7.82 14.16
CA ASP A 203 -18.18 7.06 13.15
C ASP A 203 -17.07 7.90 12.52
N LEU A 204 -17.07 9.21 12.78
CA LEU A 204 -16.05 10.11 12.23
C LEU A 204 -14.71 9.94 12.95
N SER A 205 -13.65 10.14 12.18
CA SER A 205 -12.27 10.28 12.66
C SER A 205 -11.70 11.61 12.20
N PRO A 206 -10.66 12.18 12.82
CA PRO A 206 -10.05 13.41 12.35
C PRO A 206 -9.65 13.33 10.87
N PHE A 207 -10.00 14.33 10.06
CA PHE A 207 -9.75 14.31 8.61
C PHE A 207 -8.24 14.21 8.27
N ASP A 208 -7.39 14.76 9.10
CA ASP A 208 -5.94 14.68 8.95
C ASP A 208 -5.41 13.25 9.12
N THR A 209 -6.06 12.42 9.93
CA THR A 209 -5.74 10.99 10.05
C THR A 209 -5.96 10.27 8.71
N PHE A 210 -7.08 10.49 8.05
CA PHE A 210 -7.34 9.94 6.71
C PHE A 210 -6.30 10.38 5.67
N LEU A 211 -5.93 11.66 5.67
CA LEU A 211 -4.91 12.19 4.77
C LEU A 211 -3.55 11.54 5.02
N PHE A 212 -3.19 11.31 6.27
CA PHE A 212 -1.95 10.65 6.64
C PHE A 212 -1.98 9.17 6.25
N GLU A 213 -3.08 8.47 6.47
CA GLU A 213 -3.24 7.07 6.07
C GLU A 213 -3.10 6.86 4.57
N LYS A 214 -3.71 7.71 3.75
CA LYS A 214 -3.60 7.65 2.29
C LYS A 214 -2.17 7.90 1.79
N ARG A 215 -1.34 8.59 2.56
CA ARG A 215 0.06 8.93 2.20
C ARG A 215 1.08 7.93 2.71
N ILE A 216 0.68 7.04 3.60
CA ILE A 216 1.54 5.96 4.05
C ILE A 216 1.73 4.99 2.90
N TYR A 217 2.97 4.86 2.45
CA TYR A 217 3.36 3.81 1.55
C TYR A 217 3.83 2.61 2.38
N PHE A 218 3.23 1.45 2.14
CA PHE A 218 3.64 0.18 2.72
C PHE A 218 3.36 -0.90 1.70
N SER A 219 4.40 -1.56 1.20
CA SER A 219 4.28 -2.58 0.16
C SER A 219 5.35 -3.65 0.30
N SER A 220 5.11 -4.79 -0.34
CA SER A 220 6.09 -5.84 -0.55
C SER A 220 6.38 -6.01 -2.03
N SER A 221 7.57 -6.51 -2.36
CA SER A 221 7.96 -6.84 -3.74
C SER A 221 7.10 -7.95 -4.35
N THR A 222 6.47 -8.78 -3.51
CA THR A 222 5.55 -9.85 -3.91
C THR A 222 4.61 -10.21 -2.77
N THR A 223 3.45 -10.78 -3.10
CA THR A 223 2.53 -11.38 -2.14
C THR A 223 2.68 -12.90 -2.03
N LYS A 224 3.53 -13.50 -2.89
CA LYS A 224 3.85 -14.92 -2.87
C LYS A 224 5.34 -15.11 -2.99
N ALA A 225 5.93 -15.99 -2.20
CA ALA A 225 7.36 -16.25 -2.22
C ALA A 225 7.68 -17.75 -2.18
N VAL A 226 8.79 -18.12 -2.81
CA VAL A 226 9.35 -19.48 -2.71
C VAL A 226 10.09 -19.61 -1.40
N ARG A 227 9.79 -20.68 -0.66
CA ARG A 227 10.39 -21.00 0.64
C ARG A 227 11.91 -21.02 0.56
N ASN A 228 12.55 -20.28 1.47
CA ASN A 228 14.02 -20.19 1.61
C ASN A 228 14.82 -19.83 0.34
N ALA A 229 14.17 -19.47 -0.75
CA ALA A 229 14.84 -19.23 -2.03
C ALA A 229 14.64 -17.77 -2.52
N GLN A 230 13.43 -17.25 -2.44
CA GLN A 230 13.11 -15.94 -2.97
C GLN A 230 13.30 -14.85 -1.92
N GLN A 231 14.08 -13.82 -2.26
CA GLN A 231 14.21 -12.63 -1.45
C GLN A 231 12.96 -11.75 -1.59
N VAL A 232 12.33 -11.41 -0.49
CA VAL A 232 11.20 -10.52 -0.40
C VAL A 232 11.64 -9.20 0.21
N THR A 233 11.29 -8.10 -0.43
CA THR A 233 11.57 -6.75 0.07
C THR A 233 10.27 -6.11 0.51
N ILE A 234 10.24 -5.62 1.75
CA ILE A 234 9.15 -4.86 2.35
C ILE A 234 9.62 -3.43 2.48
N GLU A 235 8.85 -2.50 1.92
CA GLU A 235 9.19 -1.07 1.88
C GLU A 235 8.10 -0.24 2.53
N TRP A 236 8.50 0.83 3.22
CA TRP A 236 7.58 1.80 3.80
C TRP A 236 8.10 3.22 3.68
N ASN A 237 7.14 4.15 3.64
CA ASN A 237 7.39 5.57 3.73
C ASN A 237 6.25 6.25 4.49
N VAL A 238 6.54 6.74 5.67
CA VAL A 238 5.64 7.51 6.54
C VAL A 238 6.05 8.98 6.41
N PRO A 239 5.27 9.82 5.73
CA PRO A 239 5.71 11.16 5.30
C PRO A 239 5.62 12.23 6.41
N TYR A 240 5.55 11.85 7.68
CA TYR A 240 5.44 12.76 8.83
C TYR A 240 6.20 12.24 10.04
N ASP A 241 6.39 13.10 11.04
CA ASP A 241 7.11 12.75 12.28
C ASP A 241 6.23 11.87 13.18
N ALA A 242 6.56 10.60 13.26
CA ALA A 242 5.88 9.58 14.06
C ALA A 242 6.89 8.53 14.53
N GLU A 243 6.53 7.78 15.56
CA GLU A 243 7.24 6.55 15.89
C GLU A 243 6.73 5.42 14.99
N VAL A 244 7.65 4.76 14.30
CA VAL A 244 7.31 3.71 13.34
C VAL A 244 7.89 2.39 13.84
N HIS A 245 7.03 1.38 13.90
CA HIS A 245 7.40 0.02 14.26
C HIS A 245 6.96 -0.95 13.17
N LEU A 246 7.79 -1.93 12.86
CA LEU A 246 7.45 -3.03 11.96
C LEU A 246 7.39 -4.31 12.80
N ARG A 247 6.26 -4.99 12.74
CA ARG A 247 6.06 -6.34 13.26
C ARG A 247 5.99 -7.31 12.10
N GLY A 248 6.69 -8.44 12.18
CA GLY A 248 6.61 -9.53 11.18
C GLY A 248 7.42 -10.73 11.62
N GLY A 249 7.00 -11.91 11.19
CA GLY A 249 7.60 -13.16 11.66
C GLY A 249 7.35 -13.42 13.15
N GLU A 250 8.30 -13.98 13.85
CA GLU A 250 8.22 -14.47 15.23
C GLU A 250 7.86 -13.41 16.32
N ASN A 251 6.84 -12.53 16.06
CA ASN A 251 6.40 -11.45 16.96
C ASN A 251 7.47 -10.40 17.29
N ASN A 252 8.55 -10.32 16.54
CA ASN A 252 9.57 -9.31 16.71
C ASN A 252 9.06 -7.94 16.24
N ILE A 253 8.95 -7.00 17.17
CA ILE A 253 8.66 -5.58 16.87
C ILE A 253 9.98 -4.84 16.75
N ILE A 254 10.23 -4.23 15.62
CA ILE A 254 11.45 -3.47 15.35
C ILE A 254 11.08 -2.00 15.20
N LYS A 255 11.72 -1.12 16.00
CA LYS A 255 11.61 0.33 15.81
C LYS A 255 12.33 0.74 14.53
N CYS A 256 11.62 1.45 13.66
CA CYS A 256 12.07 1.82 12.33
C CYS A 256 12.22 3.33 12.16
N LYS A 257 12.94 3.74 11.13
CA LYS A 257 12.87 5.11 10.60
C LYS A 257 11.57 5.29 9.81
N ASN A 258 11.13 6.52 9.63
CA ASN A 258 9.92 6.86 8.87
C ASN A 258 9.94 6.39 7.42
N LYS A 259 11.13 6.20 6.85
CA LYS A 259 11.32 5.61 5.52
C LYS A 259 12.38 4.54 5.61
N GLY A 260 12.09 3.38 5.02
CA GLY A 260 13.01 2.27 5.01
C GLY A 260 12.54 1.09 4.19
N TYR A 261 13.36 0.07 4.20
CA TYR A 261 13.03 -1.24 3.66
C TYR A 261 13.76 -2.33 4.44
N ILE A 262 13.23 -3.53 4.38
CA ILE A 262 13.94 -4.76 4.79
C ILE A 262 13.87 -5.75 3.64
N SER A 263 14.90 -6.58 3.51
CA SER A 263 14.94 -7.69 2.56
C SER A 263 15.26 -8.97 3.30
N THR A 264 14.42 -9.98 3.12
CA THR A 264 14.53 -11.26 3.82
C THR A 264 14.07 -12.42 2.94
N THR A 265 14.49 -13.63 3.26
CA THR A 265 13.91 -14.86 2.74
C THR A 265 12.98 -15.45 3.78
N LEU A 266 11.85 -15.99 3.35
CA LEU A 266 10.80 -16.47 4.25
C LEU A 266 10.80 -18.00 4.33
N THR A 267 10.61 -18.51 5.54
CA THR A 267 10.47 -19.94 5.82
C THR A 267 9.01 -20.40 5.90
N GLU A 268 8.10 -19.45 6.15
CA GLU A 268 6.66 -19.69 6.29
C GLU A 268 5.88 -18.43 5.92
N SER A 269 4.58 -18.58 5.68
CA SER A 269 3.69 -17.45 5.40
C SER A 269 3.66 -16.50 6.58
N VAL A 270 3.70 -15.19 6.31
CA VAL A 270 3.83 -14.16 7.33
C VAL A 270 2.95 -12.95 7.02
N VAL A 271 2.42 -12.34 8.07
CA VAL A 271 1.79 -11.02 8.01
C VAL A 271 2.76 -10.01 8.60
N TYR A 272 3.12 -9.01 7.80
CA TYR A 272 3.84 -7.84 8.27
C TYR A 272 2.85 -6.74 8.62
N GLU A 273 3.03 -6.14 9.79
CA GLU A 273 2.22 -5.04 10.30
C GLU A 273 3.12 -3.81 10.53
N LEU A 274 2.83 -2.71 9.85
CA LEU A 274 3.46 -1.42 10.10
C LEU A 274 2.60 -0.66 11.10
N ILE A 275 3.16 -0.39 12.28
CA ILE A 275 2.51 0.31 13.39
C ILE A 275 3.12 1.72 13.45
N ILE A 276 2.28 2.73 13.41
CA ILE A 276 2.67 4.14 13.35
C ILE A 276 1.99 4.87 14.50
N GLU A 277 2.79 5.30 15.48
CA GLU A 277 2.33 6.05 16.63
C GLU A 277 2.60 7.54 16.44
N ARG A 278 1.55 8.34 16.46
CA ARG A 278 1.63 9.79 16.30
C ARG A 278 1.78 10.47 17.68
N LYS A 279 2.29 11.70 17.67
CA LYS A 279 2.44 12.52 18.89
C LYS A 279 1.12 12.87 19.57
N ASP A 280 0.02 12.83 18.85
CA ASP A 280 -1.35 13.03 19.36
C ASP A 280 -1.94 11.76 19.99
N CYS A 281 -1.13 10.71 20.14
CA CYS A 281 -1.50 9.38 20.66
C CYS A 281 -2.43 8.57 19.74
N SER A 282 -2.67 8.98 18.50
CA SER A 282 -3.35 8.15 17.51
C SER A 282 -2.40 7.10 16.94
N GLU A 283 -2.91 5.89 16.76
CA GLU A 283 -2.17 4.76 16.20
C GLU A 283 -2.78 4.36 14.84
N ILE A 284 -1.95 4.18 13.84
CA ILE A 284 -2.33 3.70 12.51
C ILE A 284 -1.64 2.38 12.25
N ARG A 285 -2.37 1.38 11.74
CA ARG A 285 -1.84 0.07 11.39
C ARG A 285 -2.09 -0.23 9.92
N LYS A 286 -1.07 -0.76 9.25
CA LYS A 286 -1.14 -1.28 7.88
C LYS A 286 -0.59 -2.69 7.85
N GLU A 287 -1.22 -3.58 7.11
CA GLU A 287 -0.84 -5.00 7.04
C GLU A 287 -0.55 -5.43 5.61
N ILE A 288 0.40 -6.35 5.47
CA ILE A 288 0.74 -7.03 4.22
C ILE A 288 0.92 -8.51 4.53
N SER A 289 0.16 -9.37 3.85
CA SER A 289 0.32 -10.82 3.92
C SER A 289 1.20 -11.33 2.79
N ILE A 290 2.12 -12.22 3.09
CA ILE A 290 2.97 -12.90 2.12
C ILE A 290 2.83 -14.39 2.32
N ASP A 291 2.30 -15.07 1.32
CA ASP A 291 2.15 -16.51 1.30
C ASP A 291 3.44 -17.18 0.81
N VAL A 292 3.87 -18.24 1.50
CA VAL A 292 5.09 -18.97 1.17
C VAL A 292 4.74 -20.38 0.70
N PHE A 293 5.27 -20.73 -0.47
CA PHE A 293 5.07 -22.02 -1.10
C PHE A 293 6.41 -22.68 -1.36
N ASP A 294 6.37 -24.01 -1.46
CA ASP A 294 7.53 -24.77 -1.90
C ASP A 294 7.69 -24.68 -3.42
N GLU A 295 8.92 -24.73 -3.90
CA GLU A 295 9.20 -24.68 -5.33
C GLU A 295 8.72 -25.96 -6.01
N CYS A 296 8.06 -25.83 -7.17
CA CYS A 296 7.68 -26.97 -7.99
C CYS A 296 8.92 -27.66 -8.55
N GLU A 297 9.11 -28.94 -8.22
CA GLU A 297 10.18 -29.80 -8.71
C GLU A 297 9.63 -30.78 -9.76
N ILE A 298 10.30 -30.88 -10.89
CA ILE A 298 9.90 -31.77 -11.99
C ILE A 298 11.00 -32.75 -12.32
N ASP A 299 10.77 -34.03 -12.07
CA ASP A 299 11.53 -35.11 -12.64
C ASP A 299 10.75 -35.73 -13.80
N PHE A 300 11.31 -35.64 -15.00
CA PHE A 300 10.72 -36.21 -16.21
C PHE A 300 11.82 -36.86 -17.06
N LEU A 301 11.76 -38.18 -17.21
CA LEU A 301 12.82 -39.01 -17.76
C LEU A 301 12.25 -40.09 -18.68
N ALA A 302 13.08 -40.54 -19.63
CA ALA A 302 12.84 -41.73 -20.44
C ALA A 302 13.87 -42.80 -20.08
N ASP A 303 13.49 -44.06 -20.16
CA ASP A 303 14.39 -45.23 -19.99
C ASP A 303 15.38 -45.36 -21.17
N LYS A 304 15.02 -44.79 -22.35
CA LYS A 304 15.83 -44.77 -23.57
C LYS A 304 15.62 -43.46 -24.32
N TYR A 305 16.72 -42.83 -24.77
CA TYR A 305 16.68 -41.58 -25.52
C TYR A 305 16.97 -41.77 -27.04
N TYR A 306 17.49 -42.96 -27.39
CA TYR A 306 17.80 -43.35 -28.78
C TYR A 306 17.23 -44.73 -29.03
N VAL A 307 16.28 -44.88 -29.93
CA VAL A 307 15.61 -46.13 -30.23
C VAL A 307 15.42 -46.33 -31.72
N PHE A 308 15.20 -47.59 -32.12
CA PHE A 308 14.66 -47.85 -33.47
C PHE A 308 13.15 -47.62 -33.50
N PRO A 309 12.56 -47.37 -34.68
CA PRO A 309 11.11 -47.21 -34.80
C PRO A 309 10.36 -48.39 -34.13
N THR A 310 9.23 -48.08 -33.47
CA THR A 310 8.34 -49.04 -32.77
C THR A 310 8.94 -49.74 -31.53
N ILE A 311 10.13 -49.42 -31.14
CA ILE A 311 10.64 -49.93 -29.85
C ILE A 311 10.00 -49.16 -28.70
N PRO A 312 9.37 -49.85 -27.73
CA PRO A 312 8.72 -49.19 -26.62
C PRO A 312 9.73 -48.45 -25.74
N VAL A 313 9.35 -47.23 -25.35
CA VAL A 313 10.07 -46.36 -24.42
C VAL A 313 9.17 -46.09 -23.22
N LYS A 314 9.71 -46.18 -22.03
CA LYS A 314 8.99 -45.84 -20.81
C LYS A 314 9.34 -44.42 -20.40
N LEU A 315 8.36 -43.52 -20.45
CA LEU A 315 8.42 -42.21 -19.81
C LEU A 315 8.05 -42.37 -18.33
N SER A 316 8.76 -41.71 -17.45
CA SER A 316 8.48 -41.69 -16.01
C SER A 316 8.58 -40.27 -15.52
N TRP A 317 7.67 -39.87 -14.64
CA TRP A 317 7.68 -38.57 -14.02
C TRP A 317 7.33 -38.60 -12.55
N ASN A 318 7.86 -37.62 -11.83
CA ASN A 318 7.55 -37.32 -10.45
C ASN A 318 7.61 -35.79 -10.28
N VAL A 319 6.47 -35.20 -9.99
CA VAL A 319 6.32 -33.75 -9.81
C VAL A 319 5.92 -33.51 -8.36
N LYS A 320 6.59 -32.56 -7.69
CA LYS A 320 6.25 -32.15 -6.33
C LYS A 320 5.79 -30.71 -6.33
N HIS A 321 4.87 -30.37 -5.43
CA HIS A 321 4.37 -29.03 -5.20
C HIS A 321 3.71 -28.39 -6.44
N ALA A 322 3.10 -29.19 -7.30
CA ALA A 322 2.28 -28.74 -8.40
C ALA A 322 0.79 -28.82 -8.05
N LYS A 323 0.00 -27.95 -8.65
CA LYS A 323 -1.47 -27.99 -8.59
C LYS A 323 -2.06 -28.90 -9.65
N LYS A 324 -1.42 -28.90 -10.82
CA LYS A 324 -1.81 -29.69 -11.98
C LYS A 324 -0.60 -30.06 -12.81
N VAL A 325 -0.67 -31.22 -13.46
CA VAL A 325 0.39 -31.74 -14.32
C VAL A 325 -0.21 -32.22 -15.64
N TRP A 326 0.43 -31.89 -16.75
CA TRP A 326 0.06 -32.34 -18.10
C TRP A 326 1.25 -32.93 -18.84
N ILE A 327 0.99 -33.94 -19.67
CA ILE A 327 1.93 -34.44 -20.67
C ILE A 327 1.24 -34.34 -22.04
N ASP A 328 1.84 -33.56 -22.96
CA ASP A 328 1.31 -33.32 -24.32
C ASP A 328 -0.17 -32.90 -24.30
N ASN A 329 -0.56 -32.00 -23.37
CA ASN A 329 -1.92 -31.46 -23.15
C ASN A 329 -2.92 -32.45 -22.50
N GLU A 330 -2.50 -33.61 -22.06
CA GLU A 330 -3.33 -34.55 -21.29
C GLU A 330 -3.00 -34.41 -19.80
N GLU A 331 -4.01 -34.16 -18.96
CA GLU A 331 -3.85 -34.05 -17.52
C GLU A 331 -3.51 -35.43 -16.92
N VAL A 332 -2.45 -35.45 -16.11
CA VAL A 332 -1.92 -36.66 -15.47
C VAL A 332 -1.75 -36.45 -13.99
N SER A 333 -1.60 -37.53 -13.22
CA SER A 333 -1.26 -37.44 -11.81
C SER A 333 0.18 -36.93 -11.60
N GLU A 334 0.46 -36.41 -10.43
CA GLU A 334 1.79 -35.88 -10.05
C GLU A 334 2.93 -36.88 -10.25
N THR A 335 2.64 -38.17 -10.11
CA THR A 335 3.61 -39.26 -10.28
C THR A 335 3.04 -40.32 -11.19
N GLY A 336 3.83 -40.81 -12.13
CA GLY A 336 3.39 -41.82 -13.04
C GLY A 336 4.44 -42.33 -14.03
N ASN A 337 3.98 -43.22 -14.89
CA ASN A 337 4.76 -43.64 -16.05
C ASN A 337 3.82 -43.99 -17.22
N ARG A 338 4.35 -43.90 -18.42
CA ARG A 338 3.63 -44.23 -19.67
C ARG A 338 4.58 -44.92 -20.63
N ILE A 339 4.10 -45.97 -21.28
CA ILE A 339 4.83 -46.63 -22.37
C ILE A 339 4.37 -45.99 -23.68
N ILE A 340 5.32 -45.61 -24.50
CA ILE A 340 5.12 -44.99 -25.81
C ILE A 340 5.88 -45.80 -26.85
N GLU A 341 5.42 -45.80 -28.10
CA GLU A 341 6.07 -46.45 -29.26
C GLU A 341 6.31 -45.43 -30.38
N PRO A 342 7.37 -44.59 -30.25
CA PRO A 342 7.60 -43.55 -31.22
C PRO A 342 8.02 -44.13 -32.58
N SER A 343 7.42 -43.61 -33.65
CA SER A 343 7.77 -43.99 -35.04
C SER A 343 8.73 -42.99 -35.71
N LYS A 344 8.90 -41.82 -35.12
CA LYS A 344 9.81 -40.72 -35.55
C LYS A 344 10.39 -40.04 -34.32
N ALA A 345 11.45 -39.26 -34.54
CA ALA A 345 11.98 -38.41 -33.48
C ALA A 345 10.86 -37.53 -32.90
N THR A 346 10.66 -37.56 -31.59
CA THR A 346 9.52 -36.92 -30.93
C THR A 346 10.00 -36.31 -29.60
N THR A 347 9.56 -35.09 -29.32
CA THR A 347 9.76 -34.42 -28.03
C THR A 347 8.46 -34.51 -27.23
N TYR A 348 8.54 -35.01 -26.04
CA TYR A 348 7.45 -35.04 -25.06
C TYR A 348 7.63 -33.91 -24.08
N VAL A 349 6.54 -33.18 -23.77
CA VAL A 349 6.56 -32.00 -22.90
C VAL A 349 5.69 -32.28 -21.70
N LEU A 350 6.29 -32.20 -20.51
CA LEU A 350 5.58 -32.19 -19.25
C LEU A 350 5.44 -30.74 -18.79
N LEU A 351 4.21 -30.32 -18.49
CA LEU A 351 3.87 -29.03 -17.90
C LEU A 351 3.37 -29.24 -16.49
N ALA A 352 3.81 -28.42 -15.56
CA ALA A 352 3.34 -28.40 -14.19
C ALA A 352 2.96 -26.98 -13.79
N GLU A 353 1.75 -26.79 -13.29
CA GLU A 353 1.23 -25.52 -12.79
C GLU A 353 1.42 -25.47 -11.26
N ASP A 354 2.05 -24.42 -10.76
CA ASP A 354 2.20 -24.12 -9.34
C ASP A 354 1.59 -22.75 -8.98
N ASP A 355 1.91 -22.21 -7.79
CA ASP A 355 1.44 -20.89 -7.32
C ASP A 355 2.10 -19.71 -8.05
N PHE A 356 3.16 -19.94 -8.81
CA PHE A 356 3.95 -18.95 -9.52
C PHE A 356 3.72 -18.96 -11.04
N GLY A 357 3.06 -20.00 -11.56
CA GLY A 357 2.77 -20.15 -12.98
C GLY A 357 3.00 -21.57 -13.48
N THR A 358 3.43 -21.70 -14.74
CA THR A 358 3.64 -23.01 -15.38
C THR A 358 5.11 -23.22 -15.65
N LYS A 359 5.65 -24.35 -15.19
CA LYS A 359 6.99 -24.86 -15.50
C LYS A 359 6.91 -25.98 -16.51
N GLU A 360 7.92 -26.13 -17.36
CA GLU A 360 7.99 -27.21 -18.34
C GLU A 360 9.29 -28.00 -18.23
N LYS A 361 9.21 -29.29 -18.57
CA LYS A 361 10.35 -30.15 -18.78
C LYS A 361 10.15 -30.99 -20.04
N ARG A 362 11.21 -31.15 -20.82
CA ARG A 362 11.15 -31.83 -22.12
C ARG A 362 12.00 -33.08 -22.11
N VAL A 363 11.53 -34.11 -22.77
CA VAL A 363 12.26 -35.35 -23.05
C VAL A 363 12.22 -35.60 -24.55
N GLU A 364 13.39 -35.71 -25.15
CA GLU A 364 13.54 -35.95 -26.60
C GLU A 364 13.92 -37.41 -26.84
N ILE A 365 13.14 -38.09 -27.68
CA ILE A 365 13.42 -39.45 -28.14
C ILE A 365 13.85 -39.37 -29.61
N ASN A 366 15.08 -39.80 -29.85
CA ASN A 366 15.73 -39.77 -31.16
C ASN A 366 15.64 -41.13 -31.82
N MET A 367 15.48 -41.15 -33.17
CA MET A 367 15.43 -42.37 -33.97
C MET A 367 16.81 -42.77 -34.51
N LEU A 368 17.18 -43.99 -34.24
CA LEU A 368 18.31 -44.61 -34.88
C LEU A 368 17.94 -45.06 -36.32
N PRO A 369 18.83 -44.90 -37.30
CA PRO A 369 18.59 -45.40 -38.63
C PRO A 369 18.53 -46.94 -38.61
N MET A 370 17.54 -47.48 -39.32
CA MET A 370 17.42 -48.95 -39.48
C MET A 370 18.65 -49.49 -40.14
N PRO A 371 19.27 -50.57 -39.58
CA PRO A 371 20.44 -51.19 -40.19
C PRO A 371 20.08 -51.72 -41.57
N GLN A 372 20.84 -51.28 -42.58
CA GLN A 372 20.71 -51.85 -43.95
C GLN A 372 21.60 -53.05 -44.10
N VAL A 373 21.01 -54.22 -44.33
CA VAL A 373 21.79 -55.42 -44.69
C VAL A 373 22.05 -55.39 -46.17
N LYS A 374 23.24 -55.14 -46.57
CA LYS A 374 23.71 -55.26 -47.95
C LYS A 374 24.08 -56.72 -48.19
N THR A 375 23.23 -57.49 -48.84
CA THR A 375 23.58 -58.85 -49.25
C THR A 375 24.51 -58.75 -50.44
N ILE A 376 25.78 -59.07 -50.26
CA ILE A 376 26.71 -59.26 -51.37
C ILE A 376 26.59 -60.69 -51.82
N LEU A 377 25.93 -60.94 -52.94
CA LEU A 377 26.04 -62.24 -53.62
C LEU A 377 27.47 -62.42 -54.13
N VAL A 378 28.25 -63.17 -53.39
CA VAL A 378 29.56 -63.63 -53.89
C VAL A 378 29.26 -64.76 -54.90
N PRO A 379 29.62 -64.60 -56.18
CA PRO A 379 29.46 -65.64 -57.13
C PRO A 379 30.27 -66.86 -56.68
N THR A 380 29.60 -67.99 -56.52
CA THR A 380 30.27 -69.23 -56.25
C THR A 380 31.29 -69.55 -57.35
N PRO A 381 32.57 -69.72 -57.02
CA PRO A 381 33.54 -70.12 -57.99
C PRO A 381 33.19 -71.55 -58.46
N SER A 382 33.14 -71.77 -59.79
CA SER A 382 33.00 -73.09 -60.38
C SER A 382 34.14 -73.98 -59.85
N ILE A 383 33.78 -74.99 -59.09
CA ILE A 383 34.70 -75.95 -58.53
C ILE A 383 35.24 -76.80 -59.70
N VAL A 384 36.49 -76.53 -60.13
CA VAL A 384 37.23 -77.46 -60.88
C VAL A 384 37.92 -78.39 -59.86
N ASN A 385 37.62 -79.69 -59.96
CA ASN A 385 38.04 -80.73 -59.04
C ASN A 385 39.58 -80.70 -58.76
N ASN A 386 39.86 -81.01 -57.52
CA ASN A 386 41.17 -81.39 -56.91
C ASN A 386 41.97 -80.24 -56.31
N MET A 387 41.76 -79.99 -55.05
CA MET A 387 42.75 -79.80 -53.99
C MET A 387 42.06 -79.71 -52.64
N ALA A 388 42.54 -80.47 -51.68
CA ALA A 388 42.15 -80.32 -50.28
C ALA A 388 42.62 -78.93 -49.79
N ILE A 389 41.73 -78.06 -49.38
CA ILE A 389 42.08 -76.78 -48.77
C ILE A 389 41.80 -76.88 -47.29
N ASP A 390 42.83 -76.74 -46.48
CA ASP A 390 42.72 -76.59 -45.05
C ASP A 390 42.11 -75.21 -44.72
N ILE A 391 40.90 -75.21 -44.15
CA ILE A 391 40.22 -73.98 -43.80
C ILE A 391 40.60 -73.64 -42.36
N THR A 392 41.65 -72.76 -42.22
CA THR A 392 41.86 -72.07 -40.93
C THR A 392 40.91 -70.83 -40.89
N HIS A 393 40.04 -70.79 -39.88
CA HIS A 393 39.15 -69.66 -39.67
C HIS A 393 39.97 -68.40 -39.33
N PRO A 394 39.83 -67.28 -40.04
CA PRO A 394 40.40 -65.99 -39.56
C PRO A 394 39.60 -65.47 -38.38
N GLU A 395 40.26 -65.23 -37.29
CA GLU A 395 39.72 -64.48 -36.18
C GLU A 395 39.35 -63.06 -36.64
N LEU A 396 38.10 -62.70 -36.52
CA LEU A 396 37.63 -61.34 -36.78
C LEU A 396 38.00 -60.47 -35.55
N ASN A 397 39.11 -59.74 -35.62
CA ASN A 397 39.43 -58.69 -34.72
C ASN A 397 38.61 -57.43 -35.08
N VAL A 398 37.47 -57.23 -34.43
CA VAL A 398 36.74 -55.95 -34.54
C VAL A 398 37.26 -55.00 -33.49
N ASN A 399 38.11 -54.07 -33.88
CA ASN A 399 38.52 -52.95 -33.06
C ASN A 399 37.41 -51.90 -33.11
N ILE A 400 36.54 -51.89 -32.10
CA ILE A 400 35.59 -50.79 -31.88
C ILE A 400 36.30 -49.77 -31.01
N SER A 401 36.77 -48.68 -31.58
CA SER A 401 37.16 -47.48 -30.83
C SER A 401 35.89 -46.70 -30.45
N LEU A 402 35.51 -46.74 -29.21
CA LEU A 402 34.47 -45.86 -28.65
C LEU A 402 35.11 -44.45 -28.51
N PRO A 403 34.41 -43.39 -28.93
CA PRO A 403 34.88 -42.04 -28.65
C PRO A 403 34.93 -41.80 -27.14
N THR A 404 36.09 -41.36 -26.66
CA THR A 404 36.24 -40.89 -25.28
C THR A 404 35.47 -39.58 -25.13
N ILE A 405 34.42 -39.58 -24.32
CA ILE A 405 33.76 -38.35 -23.93
C ILE A 405 34.56 -37.80 -22.75
N GLU A 406 35.27 -36.70 -22.96
CA GLU A 406 35.84 -35.93 -21.87
C GLU A 406 34.67 -35.21 -21.13
N ILE A 407 34.41 -35.64 -19.90
CA ILE A 407 33.50 -34.93 -19.01
C ILE A 407 34.36 -33.89 -18.28
N ASP A 408 34.14 -32.62 -18.62
CA ASP A 408 34.67 -31.52 -17.82
C ASP A 408 34.07 -31.59 -16.42
N THR A 409 34.93 -31.84 -15.45
CA THR A 409 34.53 -31.79 -14.03
C THR A 409 34.24 -30.33 -13.67
N ILE A 410 32.96 -30.00 -13.55
CA ILE A 410 32.52 -28.75 -12.95
C ILE A 410 32.84 -28.83 -11.46
N THR A 411 33.89 -28.18 -11.02
CA THR A 411 34.14 -27.92 -9.61
C THR A 411 33.21 -26.83 -9.15
N THR A 412 32.12 -27.21 -8.49
CA THR A 412 31.29 -26.26 -7.75
C THR A 412 32.01 -25.88 -6.46
N GLU A 413 32.62 -24.71 -6.43
CA GLU A 413 32.99 -24.08 -5.17
C GLU A 413 31.72 -23.67 -4.43
N ILE A 414 31.49 -24.28 -3.28
CA ILE A 414 30.41 -23.89 -2.36
C ILE A 414 30.82 -22.56 -1.74
N PRO A 415 30.05 -21.47 -1.94
CA PRO A 415 30.36 -20.20 -1.26
C PRO A 415 30.19 -20.38 0.24
N LYS A 416 31.22 -20.03 1.01
CA LYS A 416 31.13 -19.95 2.47
C LYS A 416 30.13 -18.88 2.86
N VAL A 417 29.10 -19.26 3.61
CA VAL A 417 28.17 -18.34 4.25
C VAL A 417 28.95 -17.45 5.23
N PRO A 418 28.89 -16.10 5.08
CA PRO A 418 29.55 -15.21 6.04
C PRO A 418 28.82 -15.26 7.39
N SER A 419 29.58 -15.32 8.47
CA SER A 419 29.04 -15.25 9.82
C SER A 419 28.60 -13.80 10.13
N PHE A 420 27.58 -13.64 10.98
CA PHE A 420 26.91 -12.38 11.36
C PHE A 420 27.85 -11.30 11.99
N LYS A 421 29.14 -11.53 12.07
CA LYS A 421 30.13 -10.60 12.66
C LYS A 421 30.81 -9.65 11.67
N ASP A 422 30.61 -9.84 10.37
CA ASP A 422 31.39 -9.12 9.35
C ASP A 422 30.58 -8.03 8.58
N ILE A 423 29.37 -7.70 9.03
CA ILE A 423 28.58 -6.63 8.40
C ILE A 423 28.76 -5.33 9.20
N GLY A 424 29.88 -4.66 8.91
CA GLY A 424 30.08 -3.26 9.28
C GLY A 424 29.21 -2.35 8.40
N LEU A 425 28.19 -1.74 8.99
CA LEU A 425 27.32 -0.76 8.36
C LEU A 425 28.08 0.55 8.14
N ASN A 426 28.57 0.77 6.93
CA ASN A 426 28.81 2.08 6.35
C ASN A 426 28.12 2.12 5.00
N VAL A 427 26.96 2.78 4.93
CA VAL A 427 26.22 2.97 3.68
C VAL A 427 26.06 4.46 3.43
N GLU A 428 26.94 5.01 2.60
CA GLU A 428 26.64 6.20 1.81
C GLU A 428 25.97 5.74 0.51
N LEU A 429 24.70 6.07 0.33
CA LEU A 429 23.95 5.84 -0.89
C LEU A 429 23.52 7.15 -1.50
N THR A 430 24.07 7.45 -2.67
CA THR A 430 23.49 8.42 -3.61
C THR A 430 22.48 7.71 -4.51
N PRO A 431 21.23 8.18 -4.62
CA PRO A 431 20.24 7.57 -5.49
C PRO A 431 20.22 8.19 -6.88
N PRO A 432 19.82 7.45 -7.93
CA PRO A 432 19.54 8.01 -9.24
C PRO A 432 18.20 8.71 -9.25
N LEU A 433 18.22 9.94 -9.78
CA LEU A 433 17.07 10.84 -9.95
C LEU A 433 16.13 10.35 -11.05
N HIS A 434 14.89 10.00 -10.71
CA HIS A 434 13.77 10.18 -11.61
C HIS A 434 12.80 11.21 -11.04
N ARG A 435 12.66 12.31 -11.81
CA ARG A 435 11.83 13.47 -11.49
C ARG A 435 10.36 13.10 -11.58
N PHE A 436 9.65 13.14 -10.45
CA PHE A 436 8.22 13.43 -10.40
C PHE A 436 8.00 14.77 -9.69
N ASN A 437 7.36 15.69 -10.40
CA ASN A 437 7.19 17.07 -9.99
C ASN A 437 5.90 17.18 -9.14
N LEU A 438 6.01 16.93 -7.84
CA LEU A 438 4.96 17.17 -6.84
C LEU A 438 5.33 18.44 -6.05
N LYS A 439 5.36 19.56 -6.72
CA LYS A 439 5.63 20.86 -6.09
C LYS A 439 4.31 21.59 -5.89
N ASN A 440 3.89 21.74 -4.68
CA ASN A 440 3.55 22.93 -3.92
C ASN A 440 2.62 22.69 -2.73
N SER A 441 1.54 21.91 -2.81
CA SER A 441 0.65 21.67 -1.65
C SER A 441 1.24 20.71 -0.62
N ILE A 442 2.05 19.73 -1.04
CA ILE A 442 2.79 18.84 -0.13
C ILE A 442 3.92 19.59 0.60
N LYS A 443 4.48 20.66 0.00
CA LYS A 443 5.52 21.46 0.64
C LYS A 443 5.02 22.20 1.89
N ASN A 444 3.75 22.53 1.96
CA ASN A 444 3.20 23.29 3.07
C ASN A 444 2.97 22.39 4.30
N ILE A 445 2.43 21.21 4.10
CA ILE A 445 2.32 20.21 5.19
C ILE A 445 3.71 19.69 5.58
N TYR A 446 4.64 19.57 4.64
CA TYR A 446 6.03 19.14 4.89
C TYR A 446 6.89 20.20 5.61
N LYS A 447 6.64 21.50 5.39
CA LYS A 447 7.29 22.58 6.15
C LYS A 447 6.83 22.66 7.60
N LEU A 448 5.60 22.25 7.89
CA LEU A 448 5.05 22.14 9.25
C LEU A 448 5.82 21.14 10.13
N ILE A 449 6.34 20.08 9.52
CA ILE A 449 7.00 18.97 10.22
C ILE A 449 8.51 19.21 10.40
N LYS A 450 9.14 20.07 9.57
CA LYS A 450 10.61 20.26 9.54
C LYS A 450 11.16 21.47 10.30
N ARG A 451 10.32 22.23 11.02
CA ARG A 451 10.82 23.32 11.90
C ARG A 451 10.61 22.96 13.37
N LYS A 452 11.48 22.10 13.86
CA LYS A 452 12.11 22.15 15.18
C LYS A 452 13.43 21.43 15.11
#